data_345f6a9c37ac084e11e1f27b586ddfaf
#
_entry.id   345f6a9c37ac084e11e1f27b586ddfaf
#
_cell.length_a   1.000
_cell.length_b   1.000
_cell.length_c   1.000
_cell.angle_alpha   90.00
_cell.angle_beta   90.00
_cell.angle_gamma   90.00
#
_symmetry.space_group_name_H-M   'P 1'
#
loop_
_entity.id
_entity.type
_entity.pdbx_description
1 polymer ?
#
loop_
_entity_poly.entity_id
_entity_poly.type
_entity_poly.pdbx_seq_one_letter_code
_entity_poly.pdbx_strand_id
1 'polypeptide(L)'
;TNKPYKIGGNVLNTGLIDNLPPEACVEVPCLVDGSGITPCHVGRLPIQLAAMNMTHINVHLMTIEAARTKKKEDIYRAAMLEPRTAAELSTDDIISLCDDLIEAHGEYMAEYRD
;
A
#
# COMPACT_ATOMS: atom_id res chain seq x y z
N THR A 1 -25.15 8.36 -19.17
CA THR A 1 -24.79 9.35 -20.20
C THR A 1 -23.35 9.13 -20.62
N ASN A 2 -23.06 9.12 -21.90
CA ASN A 2 -21.70 8.98 -22.44
C ASN A 2 -20.93 10.34 -22.43
N LYS A 3 -21.20 11.20 -21.45
CA LYS A 3 -20.44 12.43 -21.28
C LYS A 3 -19.20 12.16 -20.48
N PRO A 4 -17.99 12.53 -20.98
CA PRO A 4 -16.76 12.38 -20.22
C PRO A 4 -16.80 13.11 -18.89
N TYR A 5 -16.35 12.46 -17.83
CA TYR A 5 -16.26 13.02 -16.49
C TYR A 5 -14.90 12.69 -15.87
N LYS A 6 -14.31 13.67 -15.18
CA LYS A 6 -13.00 13.52 -14.54
C LYS A 6 -13.17 13.22 -13.06
N ILE A 7 -12.51 12.18 -12.58
CA ILE A 7 -12.48 11.77 -11.17
C ILE A 7 -11.04 11.58 -10.68
N GLY A 8 -10.81 11.56 -9.38
CA GLY A 8 -9.65 10.91 -8.78
C GLY A 8 -9.93 9.41 -8.69
N GLY A 9 -9.05 8.58 -9.21
CA GLY A 9 -9.23 7.13 -9.20
C GLY A 9 -8.00 6.40 -8.70
N ASN A 10 -8.22 5.36 -7.89
CA ASN A 10 -7.16 4.48 -7.40
C ASN A 10 -6.89 3.40 -8.44
N VAL A 11 -5.69 3.40 -8.99
CA VAL A 11 -5.27 2.49 -10.05
C VAL A 11 -3.83 2.04 -9.86
N LEU A 12 -3.46 0.94 -10.51
CA LEU A 12 -2.08 0.49 -10.54
C LEU A 12 -1.21 1.51 -11.29
N ASN A 13 -0.02 1.82 -10.77
CA ASN A 13 0.90 2.82 -11.34
C ASN A 13 1.58 2.34 -12.62
N THR A 14 0.79 2.00 -13.63
CA THR A 14 1.30 1.53 -14.92
C THR A 14 1.59 2.71 -15.84
N GLY A 15 2.80 3.27 -15.73
CA GLY A 15 3.23 4.41 -16.56
C GLY A 15 2.51 5.73 -16.24
N LEU A 16 2.08 5.95 -14.99
CA LEU A 16 1.31 7.12 -14.58
C LEU A 16 2.14 8.13 -13.79
N ILE A 17 2.80 7.69 -12.73
CA ILE A 17 3.73 8.49 -11.91
C ILE A 17 5.11 7.88 -12.09
N ASP A 18 6.02 8.62 -12.74
CA ASP A 18 7.29 8.06 -13.26
C ASP A 18 8.28 7.66 -12.17
N ASN A 19 8.24 8.30 -11.01
CA ASN A 19 9.18 8.06 -9.90
C ASN A 19 8.55 7.36 -8.69
N LEU A 20 7.49 6.61 -8.92
CA LEU A 20 6.94 5.63 -7.97
C LEU A 20 6.93 4.24 -8.60
N PRO A 21 6.97 3.16 -7.78
CA PRO A 21 6.99 1.80 -8.31
C PRO A 21 5.73 1.47 -9.14
N PRO A 22 5.85 0.67 -10.21
CA PRO A 22 4.70 0.30 -11.03
C PRO A 22 3.69 -0.59 -10.30
N GLU A 23 4.10 -1.29 -9.24
CA GLU A 23 3.25 -2.13 -8.40
C GLU A 23 2.42 -1.35 -7.38
N ALA A 24 2.73 -0.05 -7.20
CA ALA A 24 1.99 0.78 -6.26
C ALA A 24 0.58 1.06 -6.76
N CYS A 25 -0.37 1.11 -5.82
CA CYS A 25 -1.67 1.71 -6.08
C CYS A 25 -1.55 3.22 -5.87
N VAL A 26 -1.94 3.99 -6.88
CA VAL A 26 -1.85 5.45 -6.88
C VAL A 26 -3.20 6.08 -7.21
N GLU A 27 -3.46 7.25 -6.63
CA GLU A 27 -4.61 8.06 -7.01
C GLU A 27 -4.18 9.09 -8.06
N VAL A 28 -4.76 8.98 -9.24
CA VAL A 28 -4.51 9.90 -10.36
C VAL A 28 -5.82 10.38 -10.97
N PRO A 29 -5.79 11.51 -11.69
CA PRO A 29 -6.94 11.90 -12.50
C PRO A 29 -7.28 10.80 -13.50
N CYS A 30 -8.55 10.42 -13.53
CA CYS A 30 -9.08 9.46 -14.48
C CYS A 30 -10.22 10.08 -15.29
N LEU A 31 -10.24 9.81 -16.56
CA LEU A 31 -11.38 10.15 -17.43
C LEU A 31 -12.33 8.97 -17.46
N VAL A 32 -13.60 9.21 -17.18
CA VAL A 32 -14.66 8.20 -17.20
C VAL A 32 -15.65 8.54 -18.28
N ASP A 33 -15.91 7.62 -19.18
CA ASP A 33 -16.92 7.75 -20.25
C ASP A 33 -17.54 6.38 -20.58
N GLY A 34 -18.25 6.28 -21.70
CA GLY A 34 -18.89 5.03 -22.14
C GLY A 34 -17.91 3.92 -22.51
N SER A 35 -16.62 4.19 -22.69
CA SER A 35 -15.58 3.20 -22.94
C SER A 35 -14.92 2.67 -21.65
N GLY A 36 -15.21 3.30 -20.50
CA GLY A 36 -14.68 2.89 -19.20
C GLY A 36 -13.88 3.98 -18.51
N ILE A 37 -12.85 3.56 -17.75
CA ILE A 37 -11.98 4.42 -16.94
C ILE A 37 -10.60 4.48 -17.58
N THR A 38 -10.16 5.68 -17.92
CA THR A 38 -8.83 5.94 -18.51
C THR A 38 -8.00 6.78 -17.55
N PRO A 39 -6.99 6.20 -16.87
CA PRO A 39 -6.08 6.95 -16.02
C PRO A 39 -5.19 7.89 -16.83
N CYS A 40 -4.96 9.08 -16.29
CA CYS A 40 -4.10 10.07 -16.93
C CYS A 40 -2.67 9.97 -16.42
N HIS A 41 -1.69 10.07 -17.33
CA HIS A 41 -0.28 10.21 -16.96
C HIS A 41 -0.04 11.53 -16.22
N VAL A 42 0.62 11.45 -15.08
CA VAL A 42 0.92 12.61 -14.20
C VAL A 42 2.35 13.10 -14.42
N GLY A 43 3.27 12.19 -14.73
CA GLY A 43 4.69 12.46 -14.84
C GLY A 43 5.42 12.29 -13.50
N ARG A 44 6.45 13.08 -13.30
CA ARG A 44 7.35 12.96 -12.16
C ARG A 44 6.90 13.84 -10.99
N LEU A 45 6.76 13.27 -9.81
CA LEU A 45 6.53 14.03 -8.57
C LEU A 45 7.82 14.74 -8.13
N PRO A 46 7.72 15.87 -7.40
CA PRO A 46 8.85 16.43 -6.67
C PRO A 46 9.47 15.38 -5.75
N ILE A 47 10.82 15.37 -5.66
CA ILE A 47 11.59 14.31 -4.98
C ILE A 47 11.12 14.11 -3.54
N GLN A 48 10.91 15.18 -2.79
CA GLN A 48 10.49 15.11 -1.39
C GLN A 48 9.08 14.49 -1.22
N LEU A 49 8.17 14.75 -2.16
CA LEU A 49 6.83 14.18 -2.13
C LEU A 49 6.83 12.71 -2.52
N ALA A 50 7.63 12.34 -3.52
CA ALA A 50 7.82 10.94 -3.89
C ALA A 50 8.44 10.14 -2.73
N ALA A 51 9.42 10.71 -2.02
CA ALA A 51 10.03 10.08 -0.85
C ALA A 51 9.00 9.86 0.29
N MET A 52 8.15 10.84 0.55
CA MET A 52 7.07 10.69 1.54
C MET A 52 6.06 9.61 1.12
N ASN A 53 5.65 9.57 -0.13
CA ASN A 53 4.77 8.53 -0.65
C ASN A 53 5.40 7.14 -0.53
N MET A 54 6.72 7.01 -0.80
CA MET A 54 7.44 5.75 -0.70
C MET A 54 7.40 5.16 0.71
N THR A 55 7.39 5.97 1.77
CA THR A 55 7.29 5.45 3.15
C THR A 55 6.01 4.64 3.37
N HIS A 56 4.90 5.05 2.78
CA HIS A 56 3.63 4.33 2.86
C HIS A 56 3.51 3.22 1.81
N ILE A 57 4.03 3.44 0.60
CA ILE A 57 4.04 2.41 -0.47
C ILE A 57 4.80 1.17 0.01
N ASN A 58 5.93 1.33 0.69
CA ASN A 58 6.70 0.22 1.24
C ASN A 58 5.86 -0.63 2.21
N VAL A 59 5.06 -0.01 3.07
CA VAL A 59 4.14 -0.71 3.98
C VAL A 59 3.08 -1.47 3.18
N HIS A 60 2.47 -0.84 2.18
CA HIS A 60 1.44 -1.47 1.37
C HIS A 60 1.98 -2.69 0.62
N LEU A 61 3.15 -2.57 -0.02
CA LEU A 61 3.76 -3.68 -0.75
C LEU A 61 4.15 -4.84 0.18
N MET A 62 4.68 -4.53 1.38
CA MET A 62 5.01 -5.56 2.36
C MET A 62 3.75 -6.23 2.93
N THR A 63 2.67 -5.47 3.11
CA THR A 63 1.37 -6.02 3.54
C THR A 63 0.79 -6.96 2.49
N ILE A 64 0.89 -6.61 1.21
CA ILE A 64 0.48 -7.48 0.10
C ILE A 64 1.34 -8.76 0.09
N GLU A 65 2.64 -8.64 0.31
CA GLU A 65 3.53 -9.80 0.40
C GLU A 65 3.15 -10.69 1.57
N ALA A 66 2.89 -10.15 2.77
CA ALA A 66 2.39 -10.90 3.92
C ALA A 66 1.09 -11.65 3.60
N ALA A 67 0.15 -11.00 2.93
CA ALA A 67 -1.10 -11.62 2.50
C ALA A 67 -0.90 -12.76 1.50
N ARG A 68 0.12 -12.67 0.64
CA ARG A 68 0.48 -13.68 -0.35
C ARG A 68 1.23 -14.87 0.24
N THR A 69 2.18 -14.60 1.12
CA THR A 69 3.05 -15.64 1.72
C THR A 69 2.41 -16.36 2.88
N LYS A 70 1.48 -15.70 3.59
CA LYS A 70 0.87 -16.17 4.83
C LYS A 70 1.90 -16.45 5.94
N LYS A 71 3.01 -15.69 5.95
CA LYS A 71 4.03 -15.76 6.99
C LYS A 71 3.86 -14.66 8.01
N LYS A 72 3.91 -14.99 9.30
CA LYS A 72 3.86 -14.00 10.39
C LYS A 72 5.01 -13.01 10.33
N GLU A 73 6.21 -13.46 9.97
CA GLU A 73 7.37 -12.59 9.81
C GLU A 73 7.13 -11.45 8.83
N ASP A 74 6.35 -11.67 7.77
CA ASP A 74 6.05 -10.62 6.79
C ASP A 74 5.05 -9.60 7.35
N ILE A 75 4.18 -10.00 8.28
CA ILE A 75 3.35 -9.06 9.07
C ILE A 75 4.24 -8.18 9.95
N TYR A 76 5.20 -8.77 10.67
CA TYR A 76 6.15 -8.00 11.50
C TYR A 76 6.95 -7.01 10.66
N ARG A 77 7.45 -7.43 9.50
CA ARG A 77 8.18 -6.57 8.56
C ARG A 77 7.33 -5.41 8.07
N ALA A 78 6.06 -5.65 7.73
CA ALA A 78 5.14 -4.59 7.33
C ALA A 78 4.91 -3.57 8.45
N ALA A 79 4.69 -4.04 9.67
CA ALA A 79 4.54 -3.19 10.85
C ALA A 79 5.81 -2.38 11.17
N MET A 80 6.99 -2.97 11.00
CA MET A 80 8.28 -2.29 11.19
C MET A 80 8.56 -1.20 10.16
N LEU A 81 7.96 -1.28 8.98
CA LEU A 81 8.07 -0.27 7.92
C LEU A 81 7.08 0.89 8.09
N GLU A 82 6.04 0.72 8.91
CA GLU A 82 5.05 1.77 9.13
C GLU A 82 5.70 2.92 9.92
N PRO A 83 5.72 4.16 9.36
CA PRO A 83 6.56 5.24 9.88
C PRO A 83 6.26 5.63 11.33
N ARG A 84 4.99 5.66 11.73
CA ARG A 84 4.62 6.02 13.10
C ARG A 84 4.95 4.90 14.08
N THR A 85 4.60 3.68 13.75
CA THR A 85 4.90 2.49 14.56
C THR A 85 6.40 2.36 14.80
N ALA A 86 7.22 2.52 13.75
CA ALA A 86 8.68 2.47 13.85
C ALA A 86 9.27 3.62 14.69
N ALA A 87 8.60 4.78 14.74
CA ALA A 87 9.06 5.93 15.53
C ALA A 87 8.70 5.82 17.03
N GLU A 88 7.61 5.12 17.37
CA GLU A 88 7.06 5.06 18.73
C GLU A 88 7.47 3.80 19.50
N LEU A 89 7.72 2.68 18.82
CA LEU A 89 7.91 1.37 19.42
C LEU A 89 9.28 0.78 19.11
N SER A 90 9.80 -0.01 20.05
CA SER A 90 10.97 -0.87 19.78
C SER A 90 10.57 -2.04 18.87
N THR A 91 11.56 -2.69 18.26
CA THR A 91 11.33 -3.87 17.42
C THR A 91 10.60 -4.98 18.19
N ASP A 92 10.97 -5.22 19.45
CA ASP A 92 10.34 -6.26 20.28
C ASP A 92 8.89 -5.89 20.61
N ASP A 93 8.61 -4.62 20.87
CA ASP A 93 7.23 -4.14 21.11
C ASP A 93 6.36 -4.26 19.86
N ILE A 94 6.93 -4.02 18.67
CA ILE A 94 6.21 -4.21 17.39
C ILE A 94 5.83 -5.67 17.19
N ILE A 95 6.76 -6.61 17.46
CA ILE A 95 6.48 -8.04 17.35
C ILE A 95 5.37 -8.42 18.34
N SER A 96 5.48 -8.01 19.61
CA SER A 96 4.46 -8.28 20.63
C SER A 96 3.09 -7.71 20.25
N LEU A 97 3.04 -6.49 19.72
CA LEU A 97 1.81 -5.88 19.22
C LEU A 97 1.17 -6.71 18.10
N CYS A 98 1.98 -7.17 17.15
CA CYS A 98 1.48 -8.02 16.07
C CYS A 98 0.96 -9.36 16.57
N ASP A 99 1.67 -10.00 17.50
CA ASP A 99 1.24 -11.27 18.11
C ASP A 99 -0.08 -11.13 18.85
N ASP A 100 -0.22 -10.10 19.66
CA ASP A 100 -1.47 -9.79 20.37
C ASP A 100 -2.65 -9.58 19.40
N LEU A 101 -2.41 -8.87 18.29
CA LEU A 101 -3.44 -8.64 17.27
C LEU A 101 -3.77 -9.92 16.49
N ILE A 102 -2.78 -10.74 16.16
CA ILE A 102 -3.00 -12.04 15.50
C ILE A 102 -3.85 -12.94 16.39
N GLU A 103 -3.53 -13.02 17.69
CA GLU A 103 -4.30 -13.79 18.66
C GLU A 103 -5.74 -13.27 18.78
N ALA A 104 -5.91 -11.94 18.89
CA ALA A 104 -7.23 -11.32 19.01
C ALA A 104 -8.12 -11.55 17.79
N HIS A 105 -7.53 -11.61 16.59
CA HIS A 105 -8.26 -11.90 15.35
C HIS A 105 -8.59 -13.38 15.15
N GLY A 106 -7.94 -14.28 15.89
CA GLY A 106 -8.25 -15.71 15.97
C GLY A 106 -8.33 -16.40 14.60
N GLU A 107 -9.50 -16.93 14.27
CA GLU A 107 -9.70 -17.72 13.04
C GLU A 107 -9.41 -16.97 11.73
N TYR A 108 -9.54 -15.64 11.71
CA TYR A 108 -9.21 -14.83 10.53
C TYR A 108 -7.71 -14.85 10.19
N MET A 109 -6.88 -15.19 11.17
CA MET A 109 -5.42 -15.26 11.01
C MET A 109 -4.89 -16.70 10.99
N ALA A 110 -5.77 -17.72 11.00
CA ALA A 110 -5.38 -19.13 11.09
C ALA A 110 -4.47 -19.63 9.95
N GLU A 111 -4.49 -18.94 8.80
CA GLU A 111 -3.64 -19.29 7.65
C GLU A 111 -2.19 -18.79 7.78
N TYR A 112 -1.94 -17.84 8.69
CA TYR A 112 -0.59 -17.27 8.90
C TYR A 112 0.23 -18.18 9.79
N ARG A 113 1.40 -18.56 9.31
CA ARG A 113 2.30 -19.54 9.96
C ARG A 113 3.69 -18.92 10.21
N ASP A 114 4.38 -19.50 11.17
CA ASP A 114 5.79 -19.21 11.47
C ASP A 114 6.69 -19.69 10.34
#